data_72259db749b6c80b7aeba10226bda011
#
_entry.id   72259db749b6c80b7aeba10226bda011
#
_cell.length_a   1.000
_cell.length_b   1.000
_cell.length_c   1.000
_cell.angle_alpha   90.00
_cell.angle_beta   90.00
_cell.angle_gamma   90.00
#
_symmetry.space_group_name_H-M   'P 1'
#
loop_
_entity.id
_entity.type
_entity.pdbx_description
1 polymer ?
#
loop_
_entity_poly.entity_id
_entity_poly.type
_entity_poly.pdbx_seq_one_letter_code
_entity_poly.pdbx_strand_id
1 'polypeptide(L)'
;QKSQKGASTVAMKRKVYQQLLDWKEKRNGEVALLVEGARRIGKSYIVEEFGKKEYESYILIDFNKAPQMVRDWFDLYLEDLDTLFLYLSHHYKVRLYERKSLIILDEIQLCPRARAAIKFLVADGRYDYIETGSLVSIKKNTQGIVLPSEERSIQMYPMDFEEFLWATGNDMLMDLIRKMYAEQKPMGQAFHRKAMDAFRLYMLVGGMPQAVMKYVEAQDFDAVDAAKRDVLTIYRNDIFNYAGEIA
;
A
#
# COMPACT_ATOMS: atom_id res chain seq x y z
N GLN A 1 21.61 33.01 4.12
CA GLN A 1 21.58 31.53 4.32
C GLN A 1 20.22 31.14 4.89
N LYS A 2 19.27 30.77 4.03
CA LYS A 2 18.01 30.17 4.44
C LYS A 2 18.21 28.66 4.48
N SER A 3 18.28 28.12 5.70
CA SER A 3 18.23 26.69 5.98
C SER A 3 16.92 26.12 5.41
N GLN A 4 17.00 25.28 4.37
CA GLN A 4 15.91 24.41 3.96
C GLN A 4 15.77 23.35 5.06
N LYS A 5 14.80 23.54 5.96
CA LYS A 5 14.29 22.44 6.80
C LYS A 5 13.61 21.48 5.85
N GLY A 6 14.24 20.34 5.60
CA GLY A 6 13.60 19.22 4.92
C GLY A 6 12.30 18.86 5.67
N ALA A 7 11.20 18.86 4.96
CA ALA A 7 9.94 18.38 5.48
C ALA A 7 10.14 16.92 5.87
N SER A 8 10.19 16.65 7.16
CA SER A 8 10.11 15.31 7.72
C SER A 8 8.75 14.76 7.30
N THR A 9 8.73 13.88 6.32
CA THR A 9 7.50 13.18 5.92
C THR A 9 7.09 12.36 7.15
N VAL A 10 6.00 12.76 7.80
CA VAL A 10 5.46 12.01 8.94
C VAL A 10 5.10 10.61 8.44
N ALA A 11 5.86 9.62 8.88
CA ALA A 11 5.60 8.23 8.51
C ALA A 11 4.24 7.82 9.07
N MET A 12 3.26 7.64 8.21
CA MET A 12 1.92 7.23 8.63
C MET A 12 1.92 5.77 9.05
N LYS A 13 1.72 5.54 10.32
CA LYS A 13 1.53 4.19 10.88
C LYS A 13 0.21 3.61 10.36
N ARG A 14 0.26 2.38 9.84
CA ARG A 14 -0.91 1.68 9.29
C ARG A 14 -1.02 0.27 9.87
N LYS A 15 -2.23 -0.17 10.15
CA LYS A 15 -2.51 -1.52 10.69
C LYS A 15 -2.09 -2.64 9.74
N VAL A 16 -2.20 -2.39 8.45
CA VAL A 16 -1.77 -3.35 7.43
C VAL A 16 -0.29 -3.71 7.53
N TYR A 17 0.55 -2.85 8.12
CA TYR A 17 1.97 -3.15 8.32
C TYR A 17 2.20 -4.41 9.16
N GLN A 18 1.37 -4.64 10.19
CA GLN A 18 1.43 -5.87 10.97
C GLN A 18 1.08 -7.10 10.14
N GLN A 19 0.15 -6.99 9.19
CA GLN A 19 -0.19 -8.09 8.30
C GLN A 19 0.95 -8.41 7.33
N LEU A 20 1.73 -7.40 6.91
CA LEU A 20 2.95 -7.60 6.11
C LEU A 20 4.02 -8.35 6.92
N LEU A 21 4.25 -7.98 8.19
CA LEU A 21 5.16 -8.68 9.09
C LEU A 21 4.72 -10.14 9.31
N ASP A 22 3.46 -10.35 9.61
CA ASP A 22 2.88 -11.68 9.80
C ASP A 22 3.03 -12.57 8.56
N TRP A 23 2.87 -11.99 7.36
CA TRP A 23 3.08 -12.70 6.11
C TRP A 23 4.55 -13.09 5.95
N LYS A 24 5.48 -12.15 6.15
CA LYS A 24 6.92 -12.40 6.03
C LYS A 24 7.37 -13.53 6.96
N GLU A 25 6.96 -13.48 8.23
CA GLU A 25 7.35 -14.49 9.23
C GLU A 25 6.70 -15.85 9.00
N LYS A 26 5.38 -15.88 8.74
CA LYS A 26 4.61 -17.13 8.67
C LYS A 26 4.74 -17.85 7.34
N ARG A 27 5.03 -17.15 6.25
CA ARG A 27 5.09 -17.72 4.91
C ARG A 27 6.49 -17.88 4.37
N ASN A 28 7.45 -17.14 4.87
CA ASN A 28 8.88 -17.29 4.56
C ASN A 28 9.17 -17.50 3.05
N GLY A 29 8.49 -16.78 2.17
CA GLY A 29 8.65 -16.85 0.72
C GLY A 29 7.85 -17.93 0.00
N GLU A 30 7.06 -18.75 0.70
CA GLU A 30 6.22 -19.79 0.09
C GLU A 30 5.11 -19.24 -0.79
N VAL A 31 4.68 -18.00 -0.56
CA VAL A 31 3.62 -17.34 -1.33
C VAL A 31 3.92 -15.85 -1.50
N ALA A 32 3.58 -15.30 -2.66
CA ALA A 32 3.55 -13.85 -2.87
C ALA A 32 2.37 -13.21 -2.14
N LEU A 33 2.48 -11.91 -1.85
CA LEU A 33 1.42 -11.15 -1.21
C LEU A 33 0.85 -10.08 -2.14
N LEU A 34 -0.44 -10.13 -2.41
CA LEU A 34 -1.17 -9.08 -3.11
C LEU A 34 -1.80 -8.12 -2.10
N VAL A 35 -1.40 -6.86 -2.12
CA VAL A 35 -2.03 -5.77 -1.37
C VAL A 35 -3.03 -5.07 -2.29
N GLU A 36 -4.30 -5.36 -2.10
CA GLU A 36 -5.36 -4.79 -2.92
C GLU A 36 -6.20 -3.76 -2.15
N GLY A 37 -6.86 -2.87 -2.87
CA GLY A 37 -7.73 -1.86 -2.29
C GLY A 37 -7.89 -0.65 -3.20
N ALA A 38 -8.68 0.33 -2.77
CA ALA A 38 -9.00 1.51 -3.56
C ALA A 38 -7.74 2.31 -3.97
N ARG A 39 -7.85 3.16 -4.97
CA ARG A 39 -6.77 4.07 -5.34
C ARG A 39 -6.51 5.12 -4.25
N ARG A 40 -5.26 5.59 -4.16
CA ARG A 40 -4.84 6.68 -3.25
C ARG A 40 -4.94 6.38 -1.75
N ILE A 41 -5.09 5.12 -1.34
CA ILE A 41 -5.11 4.73 0.09
C ILE A 41 -3.72 4.43 0.66
N GLY A 42 -2.65 4.56 -0.16
CA GLY A 42 -1.26 4.43 0.28
C GLY A 42 -0.66 3.02 0.15
N LYS A 43 -1.17 2.17 -0.76
CA LYS A 43 -0.64 0.82 -0.99
C LYS A 43 0.86 0.84 -1.34
N SER A 44 1.24 1.51 -2.43
CA SER A 44 2.62 1.60 -2.89
C SER A 44 3.55 2.15 -1.81
N TYR A 45 3.10 3.17 -1.07
CA TYR A 45 3.86 3.75 0.04
C TYR A 45 4.17 2.74 1.13
N ILE A 46 3.16 2.00 1.61
CA ILE A 46 3.35 1.10 2.75
C ILE A 46 4.21 -0.12 2.39
N VAL A 47 4.08 -0.66 1.17
CA VAL A 47 4.90 -1.79 0.73
C VAL A 47 6.35 -1.37 0.46
N GLU A 48 6.57 -0.16 -0.04
CA GLU A 48 7.91 0.40 -0.20
C GLU A 48 8.59 0.65 1.17
N GLU A 49 7.86 1.24 2.14
CA GLU A 49 8.36 1.41 3.51
C GLU A 49 8.67 0.07 4.18
N PHE A 50 7.86 -0.95 3.91
CA PHE A 50 8.12 -2.30 4.37
C PHE A 50 9.41 -2.87 3.77
N GLY A 51 9.59 -2.72 2.46
CA GLY A 51 10.82 -3.13 1.78
C GLY A 51 12.08 -2.45 2.34
N LYS A 52 11.99 -1.15 2.61
CA LYS A 52 13.10 -0.36 3.19
C LYS A 52 13.48 -0.79 4.60
N LYS A 53 12.50 -1.20 5.41
CA LYS A 53 12.74 -1.48 6.84
C LYS A 53 13.03 -2.94 7.13
N GLU A 54 12.43 -3.85 6.37
CA GLU A 54 12.40 -5.26 6.71
C GLU A 54 13.31 -6.12 5.81
N TYR A 55 13.94 -5.54 4.78
CA TYR A 55 14.81 -6.24 3.84
C TYR A 55 16.16 -5.53 3.68
N GLU A 56 17.20 -6.29 3.33
CA GLU A 56 18.52 -5.72 3.04
C GLU A 56 18.51 -4.88 1.74
N SER A 57 17.68 -5.28 0.79
CA SER A 57 17.43 -4.51 -0.44
C SER A 57 16.05 -4.77 -0.98
N TYR A 58 15.54 -3.88 -1.81
CA TYR A 58 14.28 -4.06 -2.52
C TYR A 58 14.34 -3.45 -3.91
N ILE A 59 13.55 -4.00 -4.83
CA ILE A 59 13.25 -3.40 -6.13
C ILE A 59 11.77 -3.05 -6.16
N LEU A 60 11.44 -1.81 -6.53
CA LEU A 60 10.09 -1.35 -6.79
C LEU A 60 9.89 -1.18 -8.30
N ILE A 61 9.06 -2.01 -8.89
CA ILE A 61 8.67 -1.94 -10.30
C ILE A 61 7.27 -1.32 -10.38
N ASP A 62 7.21 -0.01 -10.60
CA ASP A 62 5.94 0.71 -10.83
C ASP A 62 5.52 0.54 -12.31
N PHE A 63 4.55 -0.31 -12.57
CA PHE A 63 4.07 -0.58 -13.93
C PHE A 63 3.34 0.60 -14.59
N ASN A 64 3.04 1.69 -13.90
CA ASN A 64 2.64 2.93 -14.57
C ASN A 64 3.80 3.59 -15.31
N LYS A 65 5.03 3.43 -14.80
CA LYS A 65 6.23 4.12 -15.29
C LYS A 65 7.25 3.19 -15.93
N ALA A 66 7.16 1.90 -15.67
CA ALA A 66 8.12 0.92 -16.15
C ALA A 66 8.23 0.96 -17.68
N PRO A 67 9.46 1.03 -18.25
CA PRO A 67 9.67 0.96 -19.69
C PRO A 67 9.14 -0.36 -20.28
N GLN A 68 8.79 -0.36 -21.57
CA GLN A 68 8.28 -1.55 -22.24
C GLN A 68 9.25 -2.74 -22.13
N MET A 69 10.56 -2.48 -22.24
CA MET A 69 11.56 -3.55 -22.12
C MET A 69 11.51 -4.28 -20.76
N VAL A 70 11.22 -3.57 -19.65
CA VAL A 70 11.07 -4.21 -18.33
C VAL A 70 9.85 -5.12 -18.29
N ARG A 71 8.76 -4.71 -18.96
CA ARG A 71 7.53 -5.54 -19.08
C ARG A 71 7.82 -6.79 -19.92
N ASP A 72 8.58 -6.63 -21.01
CA ASP A 72 8.93 -7.71 -21.92
C ASP A 72 9.84 -8.75 -21.26
N TRP A 73 10.66 -8.38 -20.28
CA TRP A 73 11.49 -9.34 -19.54
C TRP A 73 10.67 -10.38 -18.80
N PHE A 74 9.49 -10.04 -18.30
CA PHE A 74 8.56 -11.00 -17.68
C PHE A 74 7.92 -11.98 -18.67
N ASP A 75 8.12 -11.79 -19.96
CA ASP A 75 7.70 -12.72 -21.00
C ASP A 75 8.89 -13.52 -21.55
N LEU A 76 10.00 -12.85 -21.76
CA LEU A 76 11.16 -13.39 -22.46
C LEU A 76 12.03 -14.29 -21.57
N TYR A 77 12.06 -14.04 -20.27
CA TYR A 77 13.03 -14.67 -19.36
C TYR A 77 12.39 -15.47 -18.23
N LEU A 78 11.14 -15.94 -18.38
CA LEU A 78 10.52 -16.81 -17.37
C LEU A 78 11.16 -18.17 -17.25
N GLU A 79 11.79 -18.66 -18.31
CA GLU A 79 12.55 -19.92 -18.32
C GLU A 79 14.03 -19.72 -17.92
N ASP A 80 14.50 -18.47 -17.83
CA ASP A 80 15.85 -18.06 -17.42
C ASP A 80 15.77 -16.93 -16.37
N LEU A 81 15.40 -17.30 -15.15
CA LEU A 81 15.23 -16.34 -14.06
C LEU A 81 16.57 -15.70 -13.64
N ASP A 82 17.70 -16.32 -13.89
CA ASP A 82 19.02 -15.75 -13.62
C ASP A 82 19.24 -14.49 -14.46
N THR A 83 18.92 -14.57 -15.75
CA THR A 83 18.97 -13.41 -16.65
C THR A 83 17.93 -12.35 -16.27
N LEU A 84 16.70 -12.75 -15.91
CA LEU A 84 15.68 -11.80 -15.45
C LEU A 84 16.18 -10.99 -14.25
N PHE A 85 16.66 -11.64 -13.20
CA PHE A 85 17.11 -10.95 -11.98
C PHE A 85 18.38 -10.12 -12.21
N LEU A 86 19.28 -10.59 -13.09
CA LEU A 86 20.46 -9.82 -13.48
C LEU A 86 20.05 -8.50 -14.15
N TYR A 87 19.07 -8.53 -15.08
CA TYR A 87 18.59 -7.35 -15.77
C TYR A 87 17.84 -6.40 -14.83
N LEU A 88 16.99 -6.91 -13.96
CA LEU A 88 16.32 -6.12 -12.95
C LEU A 88 17.33 -5.44 -12.02
N SER A 89 18.29 -6.19 -11.48
CA SER A 89 19.35 -5.65 -10.62
C SER A 89 20.14 -4.54 -11.30
N HIS A 90 20.53 -4.74 -12.57
CA HIS A 90 21.28 -3.75 -13.33
C HIS A 90 20.46 -2.50 -13.64
N HIS A 91 19.20 -2.67 -14.08
CA HIS A 91 18.32 -1.56 -14.44
C HIS A 91 17.97 -0.67 -13.25
N TYR A 92 17.60 -1.30 -12.12
CA TYR A 92 17.24 -0.58 -10.90
C TYR A 92 18.45 -0.22 -10.03
N LYS A 93 19.67 -0.67 -10.40
CA LYS A 93 20.93 -0.45 -9.66
C LYS A 93 20.85 -0.94 -8.21
N VAL A 94 20.18 -2.06 -8.00
CA VAL A 94 19.99 -2.70 -6.70
C VAL A 94 20.57 -4.10 -6.72
N ARG A 95 21.43 -4.40 -5.75
CA ARG A 95 21.92 -5.77 -5.55
C ARG A 95 20.85 -6.59 -4.83
N LEU A 96 20.54 -7.75 -5.37
CA LEU A 96 19.61 -8.70 -4.78
C LEU A 96 20.38 -9.76 -3.97
N TYR A 97 19.83 -10.11 -2.80
CA TYR A 97 20.38 -11.10 -1.87
C TYR A 97 19.33 -12.17 -1.62
N GLU A 98 19.71 -13.44 -1.76
CA GLU A 98 18.80 -14.57 -1.55
C GLU A 98 18.18 -14.54 -0.17
N ARG A 99 16.87 -14.71 -0.09
CA ARG A 99 16.02 -14.65 1.10
C ARG A 99 16.08 -13.36 1.92
N LYS A 100 16.72 -12.30 1.39
CA LYS A 100 16.88 -11.01 2.07
C LYS A 100 16.46 -9.81 1.21
N SER A 101 16.00 -10.05 0.01
CA SER A 101 15.52 -9.01 -0.90
C SER A 101 14.04 -9.16 -1.20
N LEU A 102 13.37 -8.02 -1.39
CA LEU A 102 11.97 -7.93 -1.76
C LEU A 102 11.85 -7.36 -3.19
N ILE A 103 11.01 -7.99 -4.02
CA ILE A 103 10.62 -7.44 -5.31
C ILE A 103 9.15 -7.02 -5.22
N ILE A 104 8.91 -5.72 -5.41
CA ILE A 104 7.58 -5.11 -5.35
C ILE A 104 7.11 -4.85 -6.78
N LEU A 105 5.96 -5.43 -7.14
CA LEU A 105 5.29 -5.28 -8.42
C LEU A 105 4.08 -4.36 -8.24
N ASP A 106 4.31 -3.05 -8.42
CA ASP A 106 3.29 -2.02 -8.15
C ASP A 106 2.38 -1.82 -9.36
N GLU A 107 1.06 -1.73 -9.12
CA GLU A 107 0.01 -1.65 -10.13
C GLU A 107 0.04 -2.84 -11.11
N ILE A 108 0.11 -4.05 -10.56
CA ILE A 108 0.33 -5.32 -11.29
C ILE A 108 -0.69 -5.58 -12.41
N GLN A 109 -1.91 -5.03 -12.31
CA GLN A 109 -2.93 -5.15 -13.36
C GLN A 109 -2.52 -4.52 -14.69
N LEU A 110 -1.49 -3.67 -14.70
CA LEU A 110 -0.95 -3.06 -15.92
C LEU A 110 0.09 -3.95 -16.63
N CYS A 111 0.50 -5.06 -16.00
CA CYS A 111 1.39 -6.06 -16.58
C CYS A 111 0.90 -7.48 -16.27
N PRO A 112 -0.13 -7.99 -16.97
CA PRO A 112 -0.68 -9.32 -16.75
C PRO A 112 0.36 -10.45 -16.83
N ARG A 113 1.41 -10.27 -17.64
CA ARG A 113 2.52 -11.22 -17.79
C ARG A 113 3.36 -11.33 -16.52
N ALA A 114 3.66 -10.20 -15.87
CA ALA A 114 4.36 -10.20 -14.59
C ALA A 114 3.52 -10.90 -13.52
N ARG A 115 2.19 -10.72 -13.53
CA ARG A 115 1.31 -11.44 -12.62
C ARG A 115 1.29 -12.94 -12.87
N ALA A 116 1.24 -13.36 -14.14
CA ALA A 116 1.33 -14.78 -14.48
C ALA A 116 2.70 -15.39 -14.12
N ALA A 117 3.76 -14.57 -14.08
CA ALA A 117 5.09 -14.96 -13.69
C ALA A 117 5.23 -15.31 -12.20
N ILE A 118 4.36 -14.81 -11.32
CA ILE A 118 4.44 -15.00 -9.86
C ILE A 118 4.61 -16.46 -9.48
N LYS A 119 3.90 -17.36 -10.12
CA LYS A 119 4.03 -18.80 -9.88
C LYS A 119 5.46 -19.29 -10.03
N PHE A 120 6.16 -18.87 -11.08
CA PHE A 120 7.53 -19.27 -11.37
C PHE A 120 8.52 -18.58 -10.42
N LEU A 121 8.28 -17.30 -10.12
CA LEU A 121 9.11 -16.50 -9.23
C LEU A 121 9.06 -17.02 -7.79
N VAL A 122 7.89 -17.38 -7.29
CA VAL A 122 7.73 -17.98 -5.95
C VAL A 122 8.34 -19.38 -5.91
N ALA A 123 8.15 -20.19 -6.95
CA ALA A 123 8.73 -21.54 -7.01
C ALA A 123 10.26 -21.52 -7.03
N ASP A 124 10.89 -20.51 -7.61
CA ASP A 124 12.34 -20.28 -7.56
C ASP A 124 12.86 -20.04 -6.12
N GLY A 125 12.09 -19.36 -5.28
CA GLY A 125 12.33 -19.24 -3.83
C GLY A 125 13.44 -18.28 -3.41
N ARG A 126 14.16 -17.63 -4.31
CA ARG A 126 15.28 -16.72 -3.98
C ARG A 126 14.85 -15.45 -3.31
N TYR A 127 13.70 -14.87 -3.67
CA TYR A 127 13.24 -13.56 -3.19
C TYR A 127 11.80 -13.62 -2.71
N ASP A 128 11.41 -12.62 -1.95
CA ASP A 128 10.02 -12.40 -1.58
C ASP A 128 9.34 -11.43 -2.56
N TYR A 129 8.03 -11.58 -2.76
CA TYR A 129 7.27 -10.81 -3.74
C TYR A 129 6.04 -10.18 -3.11
N ILE A 130 5.87 -8.87 -3.31
CA ILE A 130 4.63 -8.16 -2.99
C ILE A 130 4.09 -7.51 -4.26
N GLU A 131 2.82 -7.77 -4.53
CA GLU A 131 2.06 -7.12 -5.58
C GLU A 131 1.15 -6.06 -5.00
N THR A 132 0.93 -4.97 -5.73
CA THR A 132 -0.15 -4.04 -5.40
C THR A 132 -1.07 -3.86 -6.60
N GLY A 133 -2.33 -3.54 -6.32
CA GLY A 133 -3.26 -3.21 -7.39
C GLY A 133 -4.61 -2.72 -6.88
N SER A 134 -5.38 -2.09 -7.76
CA SER A 134 -6.73 -1.68 -7.44
C SER A 134 -7.71 -2.85 -7.65
N LEU A 135 -8.60 -3.05 -6.69
CA LEU A 135 -9.56 -4.18 -6.67
C LEU A 135 -10.36 -4.30 -7.97
N VAL A 136 -10.84 -3.18 -8.49
CA VAL A 136 -11.66 -3.12 -9.72
C VAL A 136 -10.82 -3.45 -10.94
N SER A 137 -9.62 -2.88 -11.04
CA SER A 137 -8.72 -3.09 -12.18
C SER A 137 -8.16 -4.52 -12.22
N ILE A 138 -7.88 -5.11 -11.05
CA ILE A 138 -7.42 -6.50 -10.96
C ILE A 138 -8.48 -7.45 -11.51
N LYS A 139 -9.73 -7.35 -11.04
CA LYS A 139 -10.82 -8.23 -11.49
C LYS A 139 -11.06 -8.15 -12.99
N LYS A 140 -10.91 -6.98 -13.60
CA LYS A 140 -11.10 -6.78 -15.04
C LYS A 140 -9.95 -7.35 -15.87
N ASN A 141 -8.72 -7.00 -15.52
CA ASN A 141 -7.54 -7.34 -16.32
C ASN A 141 -7.05 -8.78 -16.13
N THR A 142 -7.67 -9.52 -15.20
CA THR A 142 -7.39 -10.95 -14.96
C THR A 142 -8.45 -11.89 -15.53
N GLN A 143 -9.39 -11.39 -16.31
CA GLN A 143 -10.30 -12.27 -17.05
C GLN A 143 -9.49 -13.14 -18.01
N GLY A 144 -9.50 -14.46 -17.75
CA GLY A 144 -8.72 -15.44 -18.54
C GLY A 144 -7.31 -15.76 -18.01
N ILE A 145 -6.86 -15.13 -16.93
CA ILE A 145 -5.62 -15.49 -16.24
C ILE A 145 -5.97 -16.39 -15.04
N VAL A 146 -5.34 -17.55 -14.98
CA VAL A 146 -5.42 -18.41 -13.78
C VAL A 146 -4.70 -17.67 -12.65
N LEU A 147 -5.43 -17.35 -11.58
CA LEU A 147 -4.83 -16.75 -10.39
C LEU A 147 -3.78 -17.72 -9.82
N PRO A 148 -2.59 -17.23 -9.51
CA PRO A 148 -1.57 -18.08 -8.93
C PRO A 148 -2.06 -18.66 -7.59
N SER A 149 -1.95 -19.98 -7.41
CA SER A 149 -2.20 -20.63 -6.10
C SER A 149 -1.18 -20.20 -5.05
N GLU A 150 -0.07 -19.68 -5.50
CA GLU A 150 1.06 -19.17 -4.73
C GLU A 150 0.89 -17.69 -4.33
N GLU A 151 -0.32 -17.13 -4.44
CA GLU A 151 -0.66 -15.75 -4.05
C GLU A 151 -1.61 -15.75 -2.84
N ARG A 152 -1.38 -14.85 -1.90
CA ARG A 152 -2.33 -14.47 -0.84
C ARG A 152 -2.71 -13.01 -0.99
N SER A 153 -3.96 -12.67 -0.79
CA SER A 153 -4.38 -11.26 -0.82
C SER A 153 -4.70 -10.74 0.56
N ILE A 154 -4.35 -9.49 0.79
CA ILE A 154 -4.80 -8.68 1.92
C ILE A 154 -5.48 -7.43 1.40
N GLN A 155 -6.57 -7.05 2.07
CA GLN A 155 -7.32 -5.88 1.70
C GLN A 155 -6.90 -4.67 2.54
N MET A 156 -6.48 -3.61 1.86
CA MET A 156 -6.16 -2.33 2.47
C MET A 156 -7.32 -1.35 2.28
N TYR A 157 -7.65 -0.62 3.35
CA TYR A 157 -8.73 0.35 3.38
C TYR A 157 -8.18 1.77 3.60
N PRO A 158 -8.97 2.83 3.39
CA PRO A 158 -8.64 4.14 3.95
C PRO A 158 -8.35 4.05 5.45
N MET A 159 -7.67 5.04 6.00
CA MET A 159 -7.34 5.08 7.43
C MET A 159 -8.60 5.04 8.27
N ASP A 160 -8.63 4.16 9.25
CA ASP A 160 -9.70 4.15 10.25
C ASP A 160 -9.46 5.19 11.35
N PHE A 161 -10.38 5.29 12.29
CA PHE A 161 -10.29 6.28 13.38
C PHE A 161 -9.02 6.12 14.23
N GLU A 162 -8.59 4.90 14.50
CA GLU A 162 -7.37 4.65 15.27
C GLU A 162 -6.12 5.07 14.50
N GLU A 163 -6.01 4.74 13.21
CA GLU A 163 -4.91 5.17 12.35
C GLU A 163 -4.88 6.70 12.21
N PHE A 164 -6.06 7.34 12.17
CA PHE A 164 -6.18 8.79 12.22
C PHE A 164 -5.68 9.37 13.55
N LEU A 165 -6.01 8.75 14.67
CA LEU A 165 -5.49 9.17 15.98
C LEU A 165 -3.96 9.06 16.04
N TRP A 166 -3.38 7.98 15.48
CA TRP A 166 -1.93 7.86 15.37
C TRP A 166 -1.32 8.99 14.53
N ALA A 167 -1.90 9.27 13.38
CA ALA A 167 -1.42 10.35 12.50
C ALA A 167 -1.50 11.74 13.15
N THR A 168 -2.47 11.96 14.04
CA THR A 168 -2.67 13.24 14.75
C THR A 168 -2.01 13.30 16.13
N GLY A 169 -1.19 12.29 16.51
CA GLY A 169 -0.47 12.27 17.78
C GLY A 169 -1.33 12.00 19.01
N ASN A 170 -2.48 11.33 18.83
CA ASN A 170 -3.40 10.96 19.91
C ASN A 170 -3.44 9.45 20.18
N ASP A 171 -2.32 8.76 20.05
CA ASP A 171 -2.22 7.30 20.17
C ASP A 171 -2.88 6.74 21.44
N MET A 172 -2.63 7.38 22.59
CA MET A 172 -3.12 6.92 23.89
C MET A 172 -4.65 7.02 24.05
N LEU A 173 -5.33 7.80 23.21
CA LEU A 173 -6.77 7.99 23.33
C LEU A 173 -7.53 6.70 22.99
N MET A 174 -7.07 5.97 21.98
CA MET A 174 -7.71 4.70 21.60
C MET A 174 -7.51 3.61 22.64
N ASP A 175 -6.35 3.56 23.29
CA ASP A 175 -6.08 2.61 24.37
C ASP A 175 -7.00 2.88 25.57
N LEU A 176 -7.22 4.16 25.90
CA LEU A 176 -8.17 4.55 26.94
C LEU A 176 -9.61 4.14 26.57
N ILE A 177 -10.04 4.40 25.33
CA ILE A 177 -11.38 4.01 24.86
C ILE A 177 -11.57 2.50 25.00
N ARG A 178 -10.62 1.70 24.53
CA ARG A 178 -10.67 0.23 24.62
C ARG A 178 -10.73 -0.26 26.04
N LYS A 179 -9.89 0.29 26.92
CA LYS A 179 -9.88 -0.09 28.34
C LYS A 179 -11.22 0.20 28.99
N MET A 180 -11.75 1.40 28.84
CA MET A 180 -13.03 1.78 29.44
C MET A 180 -14.19 0.94 28.90
N TYR A 181 -14.17 0.64 27.59
CA TYR A 181 -15.16 -0.23 26.99
C TYR A 181 -15.08 -1.66 27.52
N ALA A 182 -13.89 -2.24 27.62
CA ALA A 182 -13.70 -3.60 28.14
C ALA A 182 -14.10 -3.70 29.62
N GLU A 183 -13.84 -2.68 30.41
CA GLU A 183 -14.22 -2.62 31.83
C GLU A 183 -15.69 -2.20 32.03
N GLN A 184 -16.43 -1.85 30.98
CA GLN A 184 -17.79 -1.33 31.02
C GLN A 184 -17.93 -0.11 31.97
N LYS A 185 -16.91 0.76 31.96
CA LYS A 185 -16.85 1.96 32.79
C LYS A 185 -16.94 3.23 31.95
N PRO A 186 -17.60 4.30 32.44
CA PRO A 186 -17.61 5.58 31.74
C PRO A 186 -16.25 6.24 31.77
N MET A 187 -15.85 6.87 30.67
CA MET A 187 -14.55 7.58 30.56
C MET A 187 -14.48 8.88 31.35
N GLY A 188 -15.58 9.36 31.93
CA GLY A 188 -15.70 10.70 32.48
C GLY A 188 -15.86 11.78 31.40
N GLN A 189 -16.47 12.91 31.77
CA GLN A 189 -16.87 13.94 30.81
C GLN A 189 -15.71 14.53 30.00
N ALA A 190 -14.56 14.77 30.61
CA ALA A 190 -13.42 15.39 29.95
C ALA A 190 -12.86 14.52 28.82
N PHE A 191 -12.61 13.25 29.09
CA PHE A 191 -12.10 12.32 28.08
C PHE A 191 -13.14 11.94 27.03
N HIS A 192 -14.41 11.81 27.43
CA HIS A 192 -15.51 11.62 26.49
C HIS A 192 -15.60 12.77 25.49
N ARG A 193 -15.54 14.03 25.96
CA ARG A 193 -15.53 15.21 25.10
C ARG A 193 -14.35 15.18 24.16
N LYS A 194 -13.13 14.90 24.64
CA LYS A 194 -11.92 14.81 23.83
C LYS A 194 -12.07 13.73 22.73
N ALA A 195 -12.61 12.55 23.07
CA ALA A 195 -12.84 11.48 22.11
C ALA A 195 -13.87 11.88 21.03
N MET A 196 -14.96 12.52 21.44
CA MET A 196 -15.99 13.00 20.51
C MET A 196 -15.49 14.10 19.60
N ASP A 197 -14.66 15.01 20.08
CA ASP A 197 -14.07 16.07 19.26
C ASP A 197 -13.08 15.48 18.23
N ALA A 198 -12.25 14.53 18.63
CA ALA A 198 -11.37 13.81 17.72
C ALA A 198 -12.16 13.00 16.67
N PHE A 199 -13.27 12.37 17.06
CA PHE A 199 -14.13 11.63 16.14
C PHE A 199 -14.85 12.55 15.14
N ARG A 200 -15.35 13.71 15.60
CA ARG A 200 -15.93 14.73 14.70
C ARG A 200 -14.89 15.24 13.70
N LEU A 201 -13.66 15.45 14.16
CA LEU A 201 -12.55 15.83 13.30
C LEU A 201 -12.26 14.78 12.25
N TYR A 202 -12.21 13.49 12.65
CA TYR A 202 -12.08 12.38 11.71
C TYR A 202 -13.20 12.35 10.68
N MET A 203 -14.44 12.61 11.06
CA MET A 203 -15.56 12.69 10.11
C MET A 203 -15.40 13.85 9.11
N LEU A 204 -14.81 14.96 9.53
CA LEU A 204 -14.56 16.11 8.66
C LEU A 204 -13.39 15.88 7.71
N VAL A 205 -12.27 15.35 8.20
CA VAL A 205 -11.06 15.10 7.40
C VAL A 205 -11.20 13.84 6.56
N GLY A 206 -11.76 12.78 7.14
CA GLY A 206 -11.87 11.46 6.53
C GLY A 206 -10.59 10.63 6.68
N GLY A 207 -10.63 9.41 6.10
CA GLY A 207 -9.52 8.45 6.19
C GLY A 207 -8.61 8.40 4.96
N MET A 208 -8.73 9.31 4.00
CA MET A 208 -7.83 9.34 2.85
C MET A 208 -6.46 9.90 3.25
N PRO A 209 -5.35 9.14 3.08
CA PRO A 209 -4.04 9.56 3.57
C PRO A 209 -3.61 10.96 3.13
N GLN A 210 -3.91 11.35 1.88
CA GLN A 210 -3.60 12.69 1.38
C GLN A 210 -4.34 13.79 2.15
N ALA A 211 -5.62 13.58 2.47
CA ALA A 211 -6.41 14.53 3.25
C ALA A 211 -5.90 14.61 4.70
N VAL A 212 -5.60 13.45 5.31
CA VAL A 212 -5.04 13.39 6.67
C VAL A 212 -3.68 14.09 6.74
N MET A 213 -2.79 13.88 5.74
CA MET A 213 -1.51 14.60 5.68
C MET A 213 -1.69 16.11 5.62
N LYS A 214 -2.58 16.62 4.76
CA LYS A 214 -2.86 18.06 4.66
C LYS A 214 -3.33 18.64 5.99
N TYR A 215 -4.16 17.91 6.71
CA TYR A 215 -4.58 18.31 8.03
C TYR A 215 -3.43 18.31 9.05
N VAL A 216 -2.61 17.25 9.08
CA VAL A 216 -1.49 17.13 10.03
C VAL A 216 -0.41 18.19 9.78
N GLU A 217 -0.14 18.54 8.52
CA GLU A 217 0.88 19.51 8.12
C GLU A 217 0.49 20.95 8.45
N ALA A 218 -0.77 21.34 8.23
CA ALA A 218 -1.17 22.74 8.25
C ALA A 218 -2.45 23.04 9.03
N GLN A 219 -3.22 22.03 9.43
CA GLN A 219 -4.57 22.16 10.01
C GLN A 219 -5.51 22.99 9.10
N ASP A 220 -5.27 22.93 7.79
CA ASP A 220 -5.97 23.69 6.76
C ASP A 220 -7.09 22.83 6.14
N PHE A 221 -8.34 23.20 6.43
CA PHE A 221 -9.52 22.49 5.91
C PHE A 221 -9.77 22.74 4.42
N ASP A 222 -9.33 23.87 3.86
CA ASP A 222 -9.45 24.12 2.42
C ASP A 222 -8.51 23.19 1.65
N ALA A 223 -7.29 23.00 2.14
CA ALA A 223 -6.34 22.02 1.58
C ALA A 223 -6.84 20.56 1.72
N VAL A 224 -7.48 20.23 2.84
CA VAL A 224 -8.12 18.92 3.05
C VAL A 224 -9.25 18.71 2.04
N ASP A 225 -10.12 19.70 1.84
CA ASP A 225 -11.24 19.59 0.91
C ASP A 225 -10.75 19.48 -0.55
N ALA A 226 -9.75 20.25 -0.93
CA ALA A 226 -9.09 20.12 -2.24
C ALA A 226 -8.56 18.70 -2.47
N ALA A 227 -7.83 18.14 -1.50
CA ALA A 227 -7.32 16.77 -1.59
C ALA A 227 -8.45 15.72 -1.73
N LYS A 228 -9.58 15.90 -1.04
CA LYS A 228 -10.74 15.01 -1.19
C LYS A 228 -11.39 15.13 -2.57
N ARG A 229 -11.51 16.35 -3.12
CA ARG A 229 -12.04 16.55 -4.48
C ARG A 229 -11.18 15.92 -5.55
N ASP A 230 -9.86 16.00 -5.41
CA ASP A 230 -8.92 15.34 -6.31
C ASP A 230 -9.13 13.81 -6.32
N VAL A 231 -9.29 13.19 -5.15
CA VAL A 231 -9.59 11.76 -5.04
C VAL A 231 -10.93 11.40 -5.69
N LEU A 232 -11.97 12.20 -5.45
CA LEU A 232 -13.29 11.98 -6.06
C LEU A 232 -13.24 12.10 -7.58
N THR A 233 -12.45 13.04 -8.11
CA THR A 233 -12.24 13.20 -9.55
C THR A 233 -11.60 11.96 -10.16
N ILE A 234 -10.57 11.39 -9.50
CA ILE A 234 -9.95 10.15 -9.94
C ILE A 234 -10.98 9.00 -9.97
N TYR A 235 -11.77 8.85 -8.92
CA TYR A 235 -12.78 7.79 -8.86
C TYR A 235 -13.88 7.95 -9.92
N ARG A 236 -14.32 9.19 -10.19
CA ARG A 236 -15.27 9.46 -11.29
C ARG A 236 -14.69 9.04 -12.63
N ASN A 237 -13.44 9.42 -12.91
CA ASN A 237 -12.78 9.04 -14.17
C ASN A 237 -12.64 7.52 -14.29
N ASP A 238 -12.31 6.83 -13.19
CA ASP A 238 -12.26 5.37 -13.18
C ASP A 238 -13.64 4.76 -13.51
N ILE A 239 -14.71 5.24 -12.88
CA ILE A 239 -16.07 4.77 -13.13
C ILE A 239 -16.46 4.99 -14.59
N PHE A 240 -16.17 6.16 -15.18
CA PHE A 240 -16.45 6.43 -16.61
C PHE A 240 -15.69 5.48 -17.52
N ASN A 241 -14.40 5.23 -17.25
CA ASN A 241 -13.61 4.31 -18.03
C ASN A 241 -14.13 2.87 -17.95
N TYR A 242 -14.73 2.47 -16.81
CA TYR A 242 -15.30 1.14 -16.64
C TYR A 242 -16.74 1.02 -17.18
N ALA A 243 -17.56 2.08 -17.04
CA ALA A 243 -18.95 2.07 -17.52
C ALA A 243 -19.05 2.18 -19.05
N GLY A 244 -18.16 2.93 -19.70
CA GLY A 244 -18.12 3.07 -21.15
C GLY A 244 -17.78 1.79 -21.93
N GLU A 245 -17.33 0.75 -21.24
CA GLU A 245 -17.04 -0.57 -21.84
C GLU A 245 -18.17 -1.60 -21.61
N ILE A 246 -19.22 -1.25 -20.87
CA ILE A 246 -20.40 -2.08 -20.60
C ILE A 246 -21.58 -1.69 -21.51
N ALA A 247 -21.50 -0.53 -22.18
CA ALA A 247 -22.45 -0.04 -23.15
C ALA A 247 -22.03 -0.41 -24.58
#